data_3d2b6bbc1a5aafdfb58f38852f201166
#
_entry.id   3d2b6bbc1a5aafdfb58f38852f201166
#
_cell.length_a   1.000
_cell.length_b   1.000
_cell.length_c   1.000
_cell.angle_alpha   90.00
_cell.angle_beta   90.00
_cell.angle_gamma   90.00
#
_symmetry.space_group_name_H-M   'P 1'
#
loop_
_entity.id
_entity.type
_entity.pdbx_description
1 polymer ?
#
loop_
_entity_poly.entity_id
_entity_poly.type
_entity_poly.pdbx_seq_one_letter_code
_entity_poly.pdbx_strand_id
1 'polypeptide(L)'
;GIATFVMSLSTYDTLIIARDSYYREQRFAEVFALLKRAPDSLAGRLQAIPGVERVQTRVVAAARLAVPGFDDPVTGTLVSIPENHPPELNSLHLRSGRLVMAGRDEVLINDTFAKEHGLHPGDRLTATINGRRKQLNIVGIAMSPEYMYAIAPGAVFPDFKRYGILWMGRTALAAAYNMEGAFNDVSFTLEDGAIADDVIQHVDRIISRYGGLGAFARKDQTSHRFLSEELKGLETMAAVFPVIFLGVAAFLLNVVITRLVNTQRN
;
A
#
# COMPACT_ATOMS: atom_id res chain seq x y z
N GLY A 1 7.05 -6.36 34.31
CA GLY A 1 6.37 -5.05 34.40
C GLY A 1 7.11 -3.96 33.63
N ILE A 2 8.12 -3.31 34.26
CA ILE A 2 8.85 -2.17 33.65
C ILE A 2 9.61 -2.60 32.40
N ALA A 3 10.33 -3.72 32.43
CA ALA A 3 11.06 -4.24 31.29
C ALA A 3 10.14 -4.54 30.08
N THR A 4 8.98 -5.11 30.34
CA THR A 4 7.98 -5.39 29.28
C THR A 4 7.42 -4.10 28.67
N PHE A 5 7.20 -3.08 29.50
CA PHE A 5 6.74 -1.76 29.04
C PHE A 5 7.77 -1.08 28.14
N VAL A 6 9.03 -1.02 28.58
CA VAL A 6 10.13 -0.44 27.79
C VAL A 6 10.31 -1.21 26.47
N MET A 7 10.24 -2.53 26.51
CA MET A 7 10.35 -3.38 25.32
C MET A 7 9.20 -3.12 24.32
N SER A 8 7.96 -2.98 24.80
CA SER A 8 6.80 -2.70 23.94
C SER A 8 6.89 -1.32 23.26
N LEU A 9 7.30 -0.28 23.99
CA LEU A 9 7.50 1.06 23.42
C LEU A 9 8.65 1.07 22.40
N SER A 10 9.79 0.42 22.73
CA SER A 10 10.93 0.30 21.81
C SER A 10 10.55 -0.44 20.52
N THR A 11 9.69 -1.46 20.62
CA THR A 11 9.20 -2.19 19.43
C THR A 11 8.33 -1.28 18.56
N TYR A 12 7.43 -0.51 19.17
CA TYR A 12 6.60 0.46 18.44
C TYR A 12 7.43 1.51 17.70
N ASP A 13 8.38 2.15 18.41
CA ASP A 13 9.29 3.14 17.79
C ASP A 13 10.08 2.54 16.64
N THR A 14 10.56 1.30 16.79
CA THR A 14 11.29 0.58 15.73
C THR A 14 10.41 0.36 14.49
N LEU A 15 9.13 0.00 14.68
CA LEU A 15 8.20 -0.20 13.57
C LEU A 15 7.88 1.11 12.83
N ILE A 16 7.74 2.21 13.55
CA ILE A 16 7.54 3.55 12.95
C ILE A 16 8.77 3.94 12.11
N ILE A 17 9.98 3.79 12.67
CA ILE A 17 11.22 4.11 11.96
C ILE A 17 11.39 3.23 10.72
N ALA A 18 11.09 1.94 10.82
CA ALA A 18 11.16 1.01 9.71
C ALA A 18 10.17 1.38 8.59
N ARG A 19 8.90 1.71 8.94
CA ARG A 19 7.90 2.20 8.00
C ARG A 19 8.37 3.45 7.28
N ASP A 20 8.84 4.44 8.03
CA ASP A 20 9.24 5.75 7.47
C ASP A 20 10.49 5.62 6.60
N SER A 21 11.43 4.74 6.98
CA SER A 21 12.59 4.40 6.13
C SER A 21 12.13 3.75 4.82
N TYR A 22 11.26 2.75 4.90
CA TYR A 22 10.70 2.08 3.73
C TYR A 22 9.96 3.06 2.80
N TYR A 23 9.16 3.97 3.35
CA TYR A 23 8.46 4.99 2.57
C TYR A 23 9.41 5.92 1.83
N ARG A 24 10.49 6.34 2.48
CA ARG A 24 11.53 7.18 1.85
C ARG A 24 12.28 6.41 0.76
N GLU A 25 12.73 5.20 1.05
CA GLU A 25 13.45 4.36 0.09
C GLU A 25 12.64 4.07 -1.16
N GLN A 26 11.35 3.78 -0.98
CA GLN A 26 10.45 3.49 -2.09
C GLN A 26 9.76 4.73 -2.65
N ARG A 27 10.11 5.92 -2.21
CA ARG A 27 9.55 7.20 -2.68
C ARG A 27 8.02 7.14 -2.71
N PHE A 28 7.43 6.79 -1.57
CA PHE A 28 5.99 6.69 -1.43
C PHE A 28 5.34 8.05 -1.64
N ALA A 29 4.46 8.16 -2.61
CA ALA A 29 3.80 9.40 -2.97
C ALA A 29 3.01 10.01 -1.80
N GLU A 30 2.81 11.33 -1.84
CA GLU A 30 2.15 12.12 -0.78
C GLU A 30 0.76 12.54 -1.18
N VAL A 31 0.50 12.66 -2.50
CA VAL A 31 -0.82 12.97 -3.05
C VAL A 31 -1.12 11.98 -4.17
N PHE A 32 -2.37 11.56 -4.25
CA PHE A 32 -2.89 10.62 -5.23
C PHE A 32 -4.14 11.19 -5.88
N ALA A 33 -4.35 10.91 -7.16
CA ALA A 33 -5.59 11.27 -7.82
C ALA A 33 -5.99 10.22 -8.85
N LEU A 34 -7.29 9.93 -8.87
CA LEU A 34 -7.91 9.02 -9.81
C LEU A 34 -8.79 9.83 -10.78
N LEU A 35 -8.79 9.44 -12.03
CA LEU A 35 -9.59 10.09 -13.07
C LEU A 35 -10.06 9.08 -14.12
N LYS A 36 -11.00 9.45 -14.96
CA LYS A 36 -11.47 8.55 -16.02
C LYS A 36 -10.41 8.35 -17.11
N ARG A 37 -9.90 9.43 -17.66
CA ARG A 37 -8.86 9.41 -18.69
C ARG A 37 -8.33 10.83 -18.96
N ALA A 38 -7.00 10.99 -18.95
CA ALA A 38 -6.33 12.21 -19.42
C ALA A 38 -5.18 11.87 -20.36
N PRO A 39 -4.84 12.76 -21.31
CA PRO A 39 -3.71 12.55 -22.22
C PRO A 39 -2.38 12.68 -21.44
N ASP A 40 -1.36 11.94 -21.83
CA ASP A 40 -0.03 11.98 -21.22
C ASP A 40 0.59 13.38 -21.23
N SER A 41 0.23 14.23 -22.22
CA SER A 41 0.66 15.64 -22.28
C SER A 41 0.22 16.48 -21.07
N LEU A 42 -0.78 16.02 -20.30
CA LEU A 42 -1.21 16.70 -19.07
C LEU A 42 -0.16 16.60 -17.95
N ALA A 43 0.71 15.59 -17.96
CA ALA A 43 1.73 15.36 -16.92
C ALA A 43 2.61 16.60 -16.69
N GLY A 44 3.03 17.29 -17.74
CA GLY A 44 3.82 18.52 -17.62
C GLY A 44 3.10 19.67 -16.91
N ARG A 45 1.78 19.77 -17.08
CA ARG A 45 0.96 20.77 -16.35
C ARG A 45 0.78 20.41 -14.88
N LEU A 46 0.67 19.11 -14.59
CA LEU A 46 0.59 18.61 -13.21
C LEU A 46 1.94 18.79 -12.49
N GLN A 47 3.05 18.56 -13.19
CA GLN A 47 4.40 18.81 -12.67
C GLN A 47 4.67 20.29 -12.37
N ALA A 48 4.05 21.22 -13.12
CA ALA A 48 4.22 22.65 -12.94
C ALA A 48 3.36 23.25 -11.79
N ILE A 49 2.62 22.45 -11.04
CA ILE A 49 1.87 22.89 -9.87
C ILE A 49 2.87 23.29 -8.77
N PRO A 50 2.77 24.49 -8.18
CA PRO A 50 3.64 24.89 -7.07
C PRO A 50 3.59 23.89 -5.91
N GLY A 51 4.75 23.50 -5.40
CA GLY A 51 4.87 22.52 -4.31
C GLY A 51 4.92 21.07 -4.77
N VAL A 52 4.83 20.78 -6.07
CA VAL A 52 5.00 19.43 -6.62
C VAL A 52 6.48 19.20 -6.96
N GLU A 53 7.09 18.21 -6.31
CA GLU A 53 8.44 17.78 -6.64
C GLU A 53 8.47 16.85 -7.86
N ARG A 54 7.62 15.81 -7.87
CA ARG A 54 7.56 14.81 -8.96
C ARG A 54 6.14 14.34 -9.21
N VAL A 55 5.89 13.96 -10.46
CA VAL A 55 4.62 13.38 -10.92
C VAL A 55 4.87 12.05 -11.60
N GLN A 56 4.07 11.06 -11.27
CA GLN A 56 4.03 9.79 -12.00
C GLN A 56 2.62 9.46 -12.43
N THR A 57 2.40 9.34 -13.75
CA THR A 57 1.12 8.93 -14.34
C THR A 57 1.10 7.43 -14.58
N ARG A 58 -0.05 6.80 -14.36
CA ARG A 58 -0.21 5.35 -14.48
C ARG A 58 -1.54 5.01 -15.16
N VAL A 59 -1.61 3.79 -15.68
CA VAL A 59 -2.87 3.12 -16.00
C VAL A 59 -3.17 2.14 -14.90
N VAL A 60 -4.32 2.27 -14.27
CA VAL A 60 -4.80 1.36 -13.22
C VAL A 60 -6.15 0.80 -13.64
N ALA A 61 -6.30 -0.52 -13.57
CA ALA A 61 -7.52 -1.18 -14.03
C ALA A 61 -7.79 -2.45 -13.22
N ALA A 62 -9.08 -2.80 -13.10
CA ALA A 62 -9.49 -4.04 -12.46
C ALA A 62 -9.40 -5.22 -13.44
N ALA A 63 -9.05 -6.40 -12.93
CA ALA A 63 -9.07 -7.64 -13.67
C ALA A 63 -9.74 -8.75 -12.83
N ARG A 64 -10.29 -9.76 -13.51
CA ARG A 64 -10.67 -11.03 -12.88
C ARG A 64 -9.52 -12.01 -13.09
N LEU A 65 -9.17 -12.72 -12.03
CA LEU A 65 -8.06 -13.67 -12.04
C LEU A 65 -8.62 -15.07 -11.92
N ALA A 66 -8.05 -16.03 -12.65
CA ALA A 66 -8.29 -17.45 -12.49
C ALA A 66 -7.00 -18.08 -11.98
N VAL A 67 -7.01 -18.44 -10.70
CA VAL A 67 -5.86 -19.01 -10.01
C VAL A 67 -5.97 -20.54 -10.07
N PRO A 68 -4.95 -21.26 -10.52
CA PRO A 68 -4.97 -22.72 -10.56
C PRO A 68 -5.25 -23.32 -9.18
N GLY A 69 -6.21 -24.25 -9.09
CA GLY A 69 -6.54 -24.93 -7.83
C GLY A 69 -7.36 -24.08 -6.84
N PHE A 70 -7.88 -22.93 -7.26
CA PHE A 70 -8.75 -22.09 -6.43
C PHE A 70 -9.99 -21.66 -7.22
N ASP A 71 -11.16 -22.15 -6.81
CA ASP A 71 -12.41 -22.01 -7.56
C ASP A 71 -13.22 -20.74 -7.19
N ASP A 72 -12.91 -20.11 -6.07
CA ASP A 72 -13.57 -18.87 -5.66
C ASP A 72 -13.23 -17.71 -6.62
N PRO A 73 -14.14 -16.74 -6.79
CA PRO A 73 -13.89 -15.57 -7.58
C PRO A 73 -12.70 -14.76 -7.04
N VAL A 74 -11.68 -14.56 -7.85
CA VAL A 74 -10.52 -13.74 -7.54
C VAL A 74 -10.54 -12.49 -8.42
N THR A 75 -10.33 -11.34 -7.80
CA THR A 75 -10.14 -10.07 -8.50
C THR A 75 -8.74 -9.52 -8.25
N GLY A 76 -8.32 -8.59 -9.08
CA GLY A 76 -7.04 -7.94 -8.90
C GLY A 76 -7.05 -6.54 -9.47
N THR A 77 -6.13 -5.72 -8.99
CA THR A 77 -5.80 -4.44 -9.59
C THR A 77 -4.51 -4.59 -10.39
N LEU A 78 -4.60 -4.25 -11.67
CA LEU A 78 -3.46 -4.08 -12.56
C LEU A 78 -2.97 -2.64 -12.46
N VAL A 79 -1.69 -2.45 -12.17
CA VAL A 79 -1.02 -1.15 -12.10
C VAL A 79 0.08 -1.12 -13.14
N SER A 80 0.08 -0.12 -14.01
CA SER A 80 1.14 0.00 -15.00
C SER A 80 2.44 0.48 -14.35
N ILE A 81 3.55 -0.12 -14.77
CA ILE A 81 4.89 0.30 -14.42
C ILE A 81 5.73 0.51 -15.68
N PRO A 82 6.79 1.33 -15.62
CA PRO A 82 7.77 1.42 -16.70
C PRO A 82 8.39 0.05 -17.00
N GLU A 83 8.71 -0.18 -18.27
CA GLU A 83 9.42 -1.37 -18.70
C GLU A 83 10.92 -1.22 -18.47
N ASN A 84 11.57 -2.28 -17.99
CA ASN A 84 13.02 -2.42 -17.80
C ASN A 84 13.66 -1.54 -16.69
N HIS A 85 12.90 -0.70 -16.00
CA HIS A 85 13.39 0.05 -14.85
C HIS A 85 12.30 0.18 -13.77
N PRO A 86 12.66 0.41 -12.51
CA PRO A 86 11.67 0.61 -11.46
C PRO A 86 10.90 1.93 -11.66
N PRO A 87 9.66 2.01 -11.12
CA PRO A 87 8.91 3.27 -11.07
C PRO A 87 9.67 4.34 -10.28
N GLU A 88 9.49 5.59 -10.66
CA GLU A 88 10.11 6.73 -9.95
C GLU A 88 9.45 6.98 -8.59
N LEU A 89 8.13 6.88 -8.52
CA LEU A 89 7.35 6.96 -7.28
C LEU A 89 6.73 5.60 -6.98
N ASN A 90 6.42 5.36 -5.71
CA ASN A 90 5.85 4.10 -5.24
C ASN A 90 6.66 2.90 -5.74
N SER A 91 7.99 3.01 -5.66
CA SER A 91 8.92 2.00 -6.17
C SER A 91 8.64 0.62 -5.61
N LEU A 92 8.96 -0.40 -6.39
CA LEU A 92 8.73 -1.78 -6.03
C LEU A 92 9.98 -2.39 -5.37
N HIS A 93 9.78 -2.93 -4.18
CA HIS A 93 10.79 -3.79 -3.57
C HIS A 93 10.61 -5.23 -4.12
N LEU A 94 11.54 -5.63 -4.99
CA LEU A 94 11.50 -6.97 -5.59
C LEU A 94 11.95 -8.02 -4.58
N ARG A 95 11.08 -8.98 -4.27
CA ARG A 95 11.38 -10.11 -3.38
C ARG A 95 12.06 -11.25 -4.11
N SER A 96 11.61 -11.54 -5.33
CA SER A 96 12.19 -12.57 -6.18
C SER A 96 11.86 -12.31 -7.65
N GLY A 97 12.65 -12.90 -8.55
CA GLY A 97 12.46 -12.74 -10.00
C GLY A 97 13.07 -11.44 -10.53
N ARG A 98 12.42 -10.83 -11.52
CA ARG A 98 12.89 -9.63 -12.23
C ARG A 98 11.74 -8.69 -12.57
N LEU A 99 12.06 -7.47 -13.02
CA LEU A 99 11.08 -6.54 -13.57
C LEU A 99 10.53 -7.04 -14.93
N VAL A 100 9.36 -6.50 -15.30
CA VAL A 100 8.72 -6.78 -16.59
C VAL A 100 9.51 -6.23 -17.75
N MET A 101 9.43 -6.87 -18.90
CA MET A 101 10.06 -6.44 -20.15
C MET A 101 9.01 -5.91 -21.12
N ALA A 102 9.42 -4.95 -21.95
CA ALA A 102 8.56 -4.38 -22.97
C ALA A 102 8.06 -5.42 -23.96
N GLY A 103 6.81 -5.25 -24.41
CA GLY A 103 6.19 -6.08 -25.45
C GLY A 103 5.85 -7.52 -25.01
N ARG A 104 5.87 -7.81 -23.71
CA ARG A 104 5.55 -9.14 -23.18
C ARG A 104 4.33 -9.09 -22.26
N ASP A 105 3.54 -10.16 -22.26
CA ASP A 105 2.45 -10.36 -21.29
C ASP A 105 3.03 -10.88 -19.95
N GLU A 106 3.83 -10.03 -19.30
CA GLU A 106 4.52 -10.31 -18.04
C GLU A 106 3.93 -9.47 -16.91
N VAL A 107 3.91 -10.05 -15.71
CA VAL A 107 3.46 -9.37 -14.50
C VAL A 107 4.37 -9.66 -13.32
N LEU A 108 4.46 -8.68 -12.42
CA LEU A 108 4.83 -8.91 -11.02
C LEU A 108 3.53 -9.07 -10.22
N ILE A 109 3.57 -9.86 -9.17
CA ILE A 109 2.44 -10.02 -8.24
C ILE A 109 2.87 -9.65 -6.83
N ASN A 110 1.93 -9.22 -6.00
CA ASN A 110 2.24 -8.90 -4.61
C ASN A 110 2.56 -10.14 -3.77
N ASP A 111 3.47 -9.98 -2.81
CA ASP A 111 4.05 -11.05 -1.99
C ASP A 111 2.98 -11.85 -1.22
N THR A 112 2.01 -11.18 -0.62
CA THR A 112 0.94 -11.85 0.15
C THR A 112 0.06 -12.72 -0.72
N PHE A 113 -0.35 -12.23 -1.90
CA PHE A 113 -1.13 -13.01 -2.87
C PHE A 113 -0.33 -14.20 -3.41
N ALA A 114 0.95 -13.99 -3.71
CA ALA A 114 1.85 -15.06 -4.15
C ALA A 114 1.94 -16.19 -3.11
N LYS A 115 2.12 -15.85 -1.83
CA LYS A 115 2.20 -16.82 -0.72
C LYS A 115 0.91 -17.59 -0.52
N GLU A 116 -0.25 -16.93 -0.53
CA GLU A 116 -1.54 -17.56 -0.32
C GLU A 116 -1.90 -18.60 -1.39
N HIS A 117 -1.38 -18.41 -2.61
CA HIS A 117 -1.64 -19.31 -3.74
C HIS A 117 -0.43 -20.16 -4.16
N GLY A 118 0.70 -20.07 -3.45
CA GLY A 118 1.91 -20.81 -3.79
C GLY A 118 2.47 -20.47 -5.18
N LEU A 119 2.29 -19.21 -5.63
CA LEU A 119 2.74 -18.76 -6.95
C LEU A 119 4.19 -18.27 -6.90
N HIS A 120 4.95 -18.61 -7.95
CA HIS A 120 6.38 -18.29 -8.09
C HIS A 120 6.69 -17.64 -9.45
N PRO A 121 7.82 -16.93 -9.57
CA PRO A 121 8.32 -16.52 -10.88
C PRO A 121 8.50 -17.73 -11.80
N GLY A 122 7.96 -17.64 -13.02
CA GLY A 122 7.88 -18.73 -14.00
C GLY A 122 6.49 -19.33 -14.13
N ASP A 123 5.63 -19.16 -13.13
CA ASP A 123 4.24 -19.62 -13.21
C ASP A 123 3.40 -18.72 -14.14
N ARG A 124 2.21 -19.23 -14.48
CA ARG A 124 1.26 -18.55 -15.34
C ARG A 124 -0.04 -18.30 -14.61
N LEU A 125 -0.55 -17.09 -14.78
CA LEU A 125 -1.84 -16.67 -14.22
C LEU A 125 -2.77 -16.27 -15.36
N THR A 126 -3.98 -16.80 -15.37
CA THR A 126 -4.98 -16.37 -16.34
C THR A 126 -5.75 -15.17 -15.79
N ALA A 127 -5.80 -14.08 -16.57
CA ALA A 127 -6.54 -12.88 -16.21
C ALA A 127 -7.56 -12.54 -17.31
N THR A 128 -8.73 -12.06 -16.90
CA THR A 128 -9.68 -11.44 -17.82
C THR A 128 -9.48 -9.92 -17.74
N ILE A 129 -8.88 -9.37 -18.78
CA ILE A 129 -8.47 -7.97 -18.91
C ILE A 129 -9.33 -7.33 -19.99
N ASN A 130 -10.11 -6.29 -19.62
CA ASN A 130 -11.04 -5.63 -20.54
C ASN A 130 -11.91 -6.62 -21.35
N GLY A 131 -12.49 -7.62 -20.65
CA GLY A 131 -13.33 -8.65 -21.26
C GLY A 131 -12.59 -9.74 -22.05
N ARG A 132 -11.28 -9.64 -22.21
CA ARG A 132 -10.46 -10.63 -22.95
C ARG A 132 -9.67 -11.51 -21.98
N ARG A 133 -9.74 -12.81 -22.17
CA ARG A 133 -8.93 -13.76 -21.41
C ARG A 133 -7.50 -13.76 -21.93
N LYS A 134 -6.55 -13.46 -21.05
CA LYS A 134 -5.10 -13.46 -21.32
C LYS A 134 -4.37 -14.36 -20.34
N GLN A 135 -3.32 -14.99 -20.81
CA GLN A 135 -2.38 -15.71 -19.97
C GLN A 135 -1.18 -14.79 -19.70
N LEU A 136 -0.94 -14.50 -18.43
CA LEU A 136 0.15 -13.66 -17.96
C LEU A 136 1.26 -14.53 -17.38
N ASN A 137 2.51 -14.21 -17.68
CA ASN A 137 3.67 -14.87 -17.09
C ASN A 137 4.08 -14.10 -15.84
N ILE A 138 4.11 -14.75 -14.70
CA ILE A 138 4.63 -14.17 -13.46
C ILE A 138 6.16 -14.17 -13.56
N VAL A 139 6.77 -12.98 -13.59
CA VAL A 139 8.23 -12.83 -13.72
C VAL A 139 8.89 -12.38 -12.44
N GLY A 140 8.12 -11.98 -11.45
CA GLY A 140 8.62 -11.61 -10.14
C GLY A 140 7.54 -11.42 -9.11
N ILE A 141 7.96 -11.36 -7.86
CA ILE A 141 7.16 -11.08 -6.68
C ILE A 141 7.69 -9.79 -6.07
N ALA A 142 6.81 -8.84 -5.79
CA ALA A 142 7.19 -7.53 -5.32
C ALA A 142 6.29 -7.02 -4.18
N MET A 143 6.78 -6.01 -3.46
CA MET A 143 6.04 -5.22 -2.50
C MET A 143 6.05 -3.76 -2.92
N SER A 144 4.99 -3.04 -2.62
CA SER A 144 4.89 -1.58 -2.81
C SER A 144 4.40 -0.93 -1.53
N PRO A 145 4.88 0.26 -1.17
CA PRO A 145 4.37 0.99 -0.02
C PRO A 145 2.88 1.33 -0.16
N GLU A 146 2.41 1.48 -1.40
CA GLU A 146 1.01 1.77 -1.72
C GLU A 146 0.07 0.59 -1.46
N TYR A 147 0.60 -0.64 -1.51
CA TYR A 147 -0.17 -1.88 -1.40
C TYR A 147 0.40 -2.85 -0.35
N MET A 148 0.93 -2.34 0.76
CA MET A 148 1.35 -3.18 1.90
C MET A 148 0.17 -4.04 2.40
N TYR A 149 -1.01 -3.43 2.42
CA TYR A 149 -2.29 -4.12 2.58
C TYR A 149 -3.07 -4.04 1.26
N ALA A 150 -3.21 -5.17 0.58
CA ALA A 150 -4.02 -5.29 -0.62
C ALA A 150 -5.50 -5.39 -0.20
N ILE A 151 -6.18 -4.25 -0.16
CA ILE A 151 -7.61 -4.14 0.20
C ILE A 151 -8.38 -3.82 -1.08
N ALA A 152 -9.35 -4.69 -1.41
CA ALA A 152 -10.18 -4.49 -2.58
C ALA A 152 -11.03 -3.22 -2.45
N PRO A 153 -11.32 -2.49 -3.55
CA PRO A 153 -12.20 -1.35 -3.53
C PRO A 153 -13.55 -1.68 -2.88
N GLY A 154 -13.91 -0.92 -1.84
CA GLY A 154 -15.14 -1.14 -1.07
C GLY A 154 -15.07 -2.21 0.03
N ALA A 155 -13.96 -2.94 0.15
CA ALA A 155 -13.74 -3.86 1.26
C ALA A 155 -13.25 -3.12 2.52
N VAL A 156 -13.57 -3.69 3.69
CA VAL A 156 -13.15 -3.16 5.00
C VAL A 156 -11.86 -3.82 5.47
N PHE A 157 -11.64 -5.09 5.11
CA PHE A 157 -10.47 -5.88 5.50
C PHE A 157 -9.75 -6.43 4.29
N PRO A 158 -8.42 -6.67 4.37
CA PRO A 158 -7.69 -7.35 3.31
C PRO A 158 -8.16 -8.81 3.16
N ASP A 159 -8.32 -9.26 1.93
CA ASP A 159 -8.55 -10.66 1.57
C ASP A 159 -7.46 -11.09 0.58
N PHE A 160 -6.36 -11.61 1.12
CA PHE A 160 -5.18 -11.98 0.33
C PHE A 160 -5.41 -13.18 -0.59
N LYS A 161 -6.49 -13.94 -0.41
CA LYS A 161 -6.87 -15.07 -1.28
C LYS A 161 -7.70 -14.60 -2.48
N ARG A 162 -8.58 -13.62 -2.28
CA ARG A 162 -9.52 -13.19 -3.31
C ARG A 162 -9.16 -11.87 -3.98
N TYR A 163 -8.08 -11.23 -3.52
CA TYR A 163 -7.65 -9.96 -4.10
C TYR A 163 -6.13 -9.86 -4.23
N GLY A 164 -5.66 -9.63 -5.46
CA GLY A 164 -4.25 -9.48 -5.80
C GLY A 164 -3.91 -8.14 -6.43
N ILE A 165 -2.68 -7.68 -6.24
CA ILE A 165 -2.10 -6.55 -6.95
C ILE A 165 -1.11 -7.10 -7.97
N LEU A 166 -1.25 -6.65 -9.22
CA LEU A 166 -0.40 -7.06 -10.32
C LEU A 166 0.21 -5.82 -10.99
N TRP A 167 1.52 -5.82 -11.16
CA TRP A 167 2.20 -4.76 -11.91
C TRP A 167 2.56 -5.27 -13.29
N MET A 168 2.12 -4.54 -14.30
CA MET A 168 2.28 -4.88 -15.73
C MET A 168 2.97 -3.74 -16.48
N GLY A 169 3.70 -4.05 -17.54
CA GLY A 169 4.32 -3.04 -18.38
C GLY A 169 3.30 -2.02 -18.90
N ARG A 170 3.67 -0.73 -18.90
CA ARG A 170 2.77 0.38 -19.27
C ARG A 170 2.20 0.19 -20.69
N THR A 171 3.04 -0.17 -21.64
CA THR A 171 2.64 -0.34 -23.04
C THR A 171 1.58 -1.44 -23.18
N ALA A 172 1.80 -2.59 -22.55
CA ALA A 172 0.91 -3.73 -22.63
C ALA A 172 -0.44 -3.47 -21.93
N LEU A 173 -0.42 -2.81 -20.76
CA LEU A 173 -1.64 -2.48 -20.01
C LEU A 173 -2.45 -1.37 -20.70
N ALA A 174 -1.77 -0.32 -21.20
CA ALA A 174 -2.42 0.76 -21.93
C ALA A 174 -3.12 0.23 -23.20
N ALA A 175 -2.45 -0.62 -23.98
CA ALA A 175 -3.06 -1.25 -25.16
C ALA A 175 -4.28 -2.10 -24.80
N ALA A 176 -4.24 -2.84 -23.68
CA ALA A 176 -5.35 -3.69 -23.26
C ALA A 176 -6.62 -2.91 -22.87
N TYR A 177 -6.48 -1.67 -22.42
CA TYR A 177 -7.60 -0.81 -21.98
C TYR A 177 -7.84 0.41 -22.88
N ASN A 178 -7.25 0.46 -24.08
CA ASN A 178 -7.32 1.61 -25.01
C ASN A 178 -6.87 2.92 -24.35
N MET A 179 -5.79 2.86 -23.59
CA MET A 179 -5.20 3.96 -22.83
C MET A 179 -3.85 4.41 -23.40
N GLU A 180 -3.54 4.07 -24.66
CA GLU A 180 -2.31 4.53 -25.30
C GLU A 180 -2.28 6.06 -25.33
N GLY A 181 -1.15 6.64 -24.90
CA GLY A 181 -0.98 8.09 -24.76
C GLY A 181 -1.87 8.74 -23.71
N ALA A 182 -2.42 7.94 -22.77
CA ALA A 182 -3.32 8.41 -21.73
C ALA A 182 -3.04 7.71 -20.38
N PHE A 183 -3.58 8.31 -19.31
CA PHE A 183 -3.53 7.76 -17.96
C PHE A 183 -4.86 7.98 -17.24
N ASN A 184 -5.08 7.24 -16.15
CA ASN A 184 -6.24 7.37 -15.27
C ASN A 184 -5.89 7.39 -13.77
N ASP A 185 -4.62 7.39 -13.46
CA ASP A 185 -4.09 7.43 -12.10
C ASP A 185 -2.83 8.28 -12.10
N VAL A 186 -2.66 9.12 -11.07
CA VAL A 186 -1.48 9.96 -10.92
C VAL A 186 -1.09 10.08 -9.45
N SER A 187 0.21 10.01 -9.21
CA SER A 187 0.82 10.12 -7.88
C SER A 187 1.83 11.26 -7.88
N PHE A 188 1.99 11.90 -6.73
CA PHE A 188 2.86 13.07 -6.55
C PHE A 188 3.73 12.93 -5.31
N THR A 189 4.99 13.36 -5.39
CA THR A 189 5.76 13.81 -4.22
C THR A 189 5.76 15.33 -4.15
N LEU A 190 5.92 15.85 -2.96
CA LEU A 190 5.86 17.29 -2.68
C LEU A 190 7.25 17.82 -2.35
N GLU A 191 7.46 19.09 -2.68
CA GLU A 191 8.64 19.84 -2.23
C GLU A 191 8.61 20.00 -0.71
N ASP A 192 9.79 20.13 -0.10
CA ASP A 192 9.92 20.34 1.34
C ASP A 192 9.14 21.58 1.79
N GLY A 193 8.24 21.38 2.75
CA GLY A 193 7.39 22.45 3.29
C GLY A 193 6.13 22.74 2.48
N ALA A 194 5.87 22.05 1.37
CA ALA A 194 4.64 22.21 0.60
C ALA A 194 3.42 21.68 1.39
N ILE A 195 2.30 22.36 1.25
CA ILE A 195 1.04 21.98 1.90
C ILE A 195 0.23 21.08 0.95
N ALA A 196 0.02 19.84 1.35
CA ALA A 196 -0.68 18.85 0.51
C ALA A 196 -2.08 19.31 0.08
N ASP A 197 -2.83 19.98 0.96
CA ASP A 197 -4.19 20.43 0.67
C ASP A 197 -4.21 21.52 -0.44
N ASP A 198 -3.19 22.37 -0.53
CA ASP A 198 -3.07 23.36 -1.60
C ASP A 198 -2.78 22.67 -2.94
N VAL A 199 -1.89 21.70 -2.95
CA VAL A 199 -1.60 20.90 -4.15
C VAL A 199 -2.83 20.13 -4.59
N ILE A 200 -3.57 19.49 -3.68
CA ILE A 200 -4.82 18.78 -3.95
C ILE A 200 -5.82 19.68 -4.67
N GLN A 201 -6.04 20.91 -4.17
CA GLN A 201 -6.95 21.86 -4.81
C GLN A 201 -6.53 22.23 -6.24
N HIS A 202 -5.23 22.35 -6.50
CA HIS A 202 -4.72 22.63 -7.84
C HIS A 202 -4.87 21.44 -8.77
N VAL A 203 -4.56 20.23 -8.29
CA VAL A 203 -4.75 18.97 -9.00
C VAL A 203 -6.21 18.82 -9.39
N ASP A 204 -7.16 18.97 -8.45
CA ASP A 204 -8.59 18.80 -8.67
C ASP A 204 -9.13 19.77 -9.74
N ARG A 205 -8.69 21.02 -9.72
CA ARG A 205 -9.08 22.00 -10.77
C ARG A 205 -8.62 21.56 -12.16
N ILE A 206 -7.44 20.94 -12.26
CA ILE A 206 -6.89 20.49 -13.54
C ILE A 206 -7.59 19.22 -14.03
N ILE A 207 -7.78 18.21 -13.12
CA ILE A 207 -8.30 16.90 -13.50
C ILE A 207 -9.83 16.84 -13.62
N SER A 208 -10.56 17.83 -13.10
CA SER A 208 -12.03 17.87 -13.09
C SER A 208 -12.63 17.60 -14.48
N ARG A 209 -12.08 18.24 -15.53
CA ARG A 209 -12.52 18.05 -16.92
C ARG A 209 -12.24 16.66 -17.49
N TYR A 210 -11.36 15.89 -16.86
CA TYR A 210 -10.97 14.54 -17.25
C TYR A 210 -11.69 13.45 -16.43
N GLY A 211 -12.73 13.86 -15.70
CA GLY A 211 -13.49 12.95 -14.82
C GLY A 211 -12.73 12.56 -13.57
N GLY A 212 -11.99 13.52 -12.98
CA GLY A 212 -11.33 13.37 -11.70
C GLY A 212 -12.31 13.01 -10.60
N LEU A 213 -11.92 12.06 -9.74
CA LEU A 213 -12.72 11.57 -8.61
C LEU A 213 -12.37 12.27 -7.29
N GLY A 214 -11.51 13.27 -7.34
CA GLY A 214 -10.92 13.94 -6.19
C GLY A 214 -9.52 13.42 -5.88
N ALA A 215 -8.59 14.36 -5.67
CA ALA A 215 -7.26 14.04 -5.18
C ALA A 215 -7.30 13.89 -3.65
N PHE A 216 -6.40 13.08 -3.11
CA PHE A 216 -6.32 12.82 -1.67
C PHE A 216 -4.88 12.67 -1.20
N ALA A 217 -4.64 12.99 0.06
CA ALA A 217 -3.32 12.87 0.65
C ALA A 217 -3.00 11.43 1.08
N ARG A 218 -1.71 11.13 1.29
CA ARG A 218 -1.22 9.83 1.79
C ARG A 218 -1.96 9.37 3.06
N LYS A 219 -2.34 10.28 3.95
CA LYS A 219 -3.09 9.95 5.17
C LYS A 219 -4.41 9.24 4.89
N ASP A 220 -5.03 9.50 3.72
CA ASP A 220 -6.31 8.93 3.30
C ASP A 220 -6.13 7.71 2.36
N GLN A 221 -4.89 7.39 1.97
CA GLN A 221 -4.58 6.22 1.18
C GLN A 221 -4.87 4.94 1.99
N THR A 222 -5.63 4.02 1.40
CA THR A 222 -6.24 2.88 2.11
C THR A 222 -5.23 2.02 2.86
N SER A 223 -4.13 1.61 2.20
CA SER A 223 -3.10 0.78 2.83
C SER A 223 -2.35 1.51 3.94
N HIS A 224 -2.03 2.80 3.73
CA HIS A 224 -1.38 3.63 4.74
C HIS A 224 -2.27 3.83 5.97
N ARG A 225 -3.55 4.12 5.76
CA ARG A 225 -4.52 4.29 6.85
C ARG A 225 -4.64 3.01 7.68
N PHE A 226 -4.81 1.87 7.02
CA PHE A 226 -4.89 0.58 7.70
C PHE A 226 -3.65 0.29 8.54
N LEU A 227 -2.45 0.45 7.97
CA LEU A 227 -1.19 0.30 8.69
C LEU A 227 -1.07 1.26 9.89
N SER A 228 -1.49 2.51 9.71
CA SER A 228 -1.42 3.53 10.76
C SER A 228 -2.38 3.22 11.91
N GLU A 229 -3.57 2.70 11.61
CA GLU A 229 -4.54 2.25 12.61
C GLU A 229 -4.03 1.02 13.40
N GLU A 230 -3.39 0.06 12.72
CA GLU A 230 -2.74 -1.08 13.40
C GLU A 230 -1.61 -0.62 14.34
N LEU A 231 -0.73 0.24 13.85
CA LEU A 231 0.36 0.78 14.67
C LEU A 231 -0.16 1.54 15.90
N LYS A 232 -1.21 2.36 15.73
CA LYS A 232 -1.88 3.05 16.83
C LYS A 232 -2.53 2.08 17.82
N GLY A 233 -3.09 0.98 17.33
CA GLY A 233 -3.60 -0.10 18.17
C GLY A 233 -2.50 -0.74 19.03
N LEU A 234 -1.32 -1.00 18.43
CA LEU A 234 -0.15 -1.52 19.15
C LEU A 234 0.35 -0.54 20.21
N GLU A 235 0.42 0.76 19.90
CA GLU A 235 0.78 1.82 20.87
C GLU A 235 -0.16 1.80 22.08
N THR A 236 -1.46 1.77 21.83
CA THR A 236 -2.47 1.72 22.90
C THR A 236 -2.32 0.47 23.76
N MET A 237 -2.13 -0.69 23.16
CA MET A 237 -1.90 -1.94 23.88
C MET A 237 -0.60 -1.89 24.69
N ALA A 238 0.47 -1.36 24.13
CA ALA A 238 1.75 -1.20 24.79
C ALA A 238 1.67 -0.32 26.06
N ALA A 239 0.78 0.65 26.08
CA ALA A 239 0.55 1.52 27.23
C ALA A 239 -0.43 0.90 28.25
N VAL A 240 -1.57 0.36 27.79
CA VAL A 240 -2.67 -0.08 28.66
C VAL A 240 -2.33 -1.36 29.42
N PHE A 241 -1.77 -2.37 28.77
CA PHE A 241 -1.47 -3.65 29.46
C PHE A 241 -0.52 -3.51 30.64
N PRO A 242 0.63 -2.83 30.53
CA PRO A 242 1.52 -2.65 31.69
C PRO A 242 0.88 -1.88 32.85
N VAL A 243 0.04 -0.88 32.56
CA VAL A 243 -0.67 -0.11 33.60
C VAL A 243 -1.63 -1.02 34.38
N ILE A 244 -2.38 -1.88 33.69
CA ILE A 244 -3.28 -2.83 34.35
C ILE A 244 -2.47 -3.81 35.21
N PHE A 245 -1.39 -4.40 34.67
CA PHE A 245 -0.55 -5.34 35.42
C PHE A 245 0.12 -4.70 36.63
N LEU A 246 0.62 -3.47 36.53
CA LEU A 246 1.20 -2.73 37.63
C LEU A 246 0.15 -2.39 38.69
N GLY A 247 -1.05 -2.02 38.28
CA GLY A 247 -2.18 -1.76 39.20
C GLY A 247 -2.56 -3.01 39.99
N VAL A 248 -2.69 -4.16 39.33
CA VAL A 248 -2.97 -5.44 40.01
C VAL A 248 -1.82 -5.84 40.94
N ALA A 249 -0.57 -5.71 40.48
CA ALA A 249 0.59 -6.02 41.33
C ALA A 249 0.68 -5.13 42.60
N ALA A 250 0.44 -3.83 42.44
CA ALA A 250 0.39 -2.87 43.54
C ALA A 250 -0.74 -3.19 44.52
N PHE A 251 -1.92 -3.55 44.01
CA PHE A 251 -3.05 -3.97 44.82
C PHE A 251 -2.72 -5.24 45.64
N LEU A 252 -2.19 -6.29 44.97
CA LEU A 252 -1.79 -7.53 45.66
C LEU A 252 -0.71 -7.29 46.71
N LEU A 253 0.29 -6.46 46.38
CA LEU A 253 1.34 -6.09 47.33
C LEU A 253 0.75 -5.38 48.55
N ASN A 254 -0.16 -4.45 48.35
CA ASN A 254 -0.85 -3.77 49.46
C ASN A 254 -1.62 -4.75 50.35
N VAL A 255 -2.36 -5.70 49.76
CA VAL A 255 -3.08 -6.75 50.52
C VAL A 255 -2.12 -7.63 51.35
N VAL A 256 -1.00 -8.06 50.74
CA VAL A 256 -0.01 -8.90 51.39
C VAL A 256 0.65 -8.15 52.55
N ILE A 257 1.10 -6.91 52.33
CA ILE A 257 1.72 -6.09 53.39
C ILE A 257 0.74 -5.84 54.55
N THR A 258 -0.50 -5.48 54.24
CA THR A 258 -1.53 -5.25 55.27
C THR A 258 -1.78 -6.51 56.08
N ARG A 259 -1.81 -7.68 55.46
CA ARG A 259 -2.00 -8.96 56.16
C ARG A 259 -0.79 -9.31 57.02
N LEU A 260 0.42 -9.06 56.52
CA LEU A 260 1.67 -9.33 57.24
C LEU A 260 1.80 -8.46 58.53
N VAL A 261 1.50 -7.17 58.41
CA VAL A 261 1.50 -6.22 59.54
C VAL A 261 0.46 -6.61 60.57
N ASN A 262 -0.74 -7.02 60.17
CA ASN A 262 -1.79 -7.45 61.06
C ASN A 262 -1.43 -8.76 61.81
N THR A 263 -0.71 -9.68 61.14
CA THR A 263 -0.27 -10.95 61.76
C THR A 263 0.88 -10.77 62.75
N GLN A 264 1.74 -9.77 62.56
CA GLN A 264 2.85 -9.46 63.49
C GLN A 264 2.42 -8.62 64.72
N ARG A 265 1.22 -8.09 64.71
CA ARG A 265 0.68 -7.22 65.77
C ARG A 265 -0.15 -7.98 66.84
N ASN A 266 -0.42 -9.27 66.65
CA ASN A 266 -1.04 -10.21 67.53
C ASN A 266 0.02 -11.15 68.11
#